data_82061be3c39bd4d6063a375a09396b58
#
_entry.id   82061be3c39bd4d6063a375a09396b58
#
_cell.length_a   1.000
_cell.length_b   1.000
_cell.length_c   1.000
_cell.angle_alpha   90.00
_cell.angle_beta   90.00
_cell.angle_gamma   90.00
#
_symmetry.space_group_name_H-M   'P 1'
#
loop_
_entity.id
_entity.type
_entity.pdbx_description
1 polymer ?
#
loop_
_entity_poly.entity_id
_entity_poly.type
_entity_poly.pdbx_seq_one_letter_code
_entity_poly.pdbx_strand_id
1 'polypeptide(L)'
;ITQLPKIRFSGFSDIREMPGAELIEALGDSYHHVGLDDTIVVTRSNKRANIFNQGIRNMVLDREEELESGDMLMIVKNNYYWMEEERKKIKERQLCEERRVKSEETAFGGRRESQFNSLANHKVPSSMFKVQSKEVQSNELPAFLANGDRAKVMKVSRRIDLYGFHFATLLLKFPDYDNYELEATVLLDTLTSEAPALTHDQQEQLFHKIEEDYQDIPLKADRMKAIRQDPYFNALQVKFAYAVTCHKAQGGQWSHVYVDQGYMTDDMLTPDYIHWLYTAFTRATEMLYLVNWPNTQIEG
;
A
#
# COMPACT_ATOMS: atom_id res chain seq x y z
N ILE A 1 26.74 -23.55 -9.95
CA ILE A 1 27.08 -23.50 -8.51
C ILE A 1 27.28 -24.95 -8.09
N THR A 2 28.45 -25.28 -7.57
CA THR A 2 28.76 -26.65 -7.16
C THR A 2 28.52 -26.90 -5.66
N GLN A 3 28.26 -25.84 -4.86
CA GLN A 3 28.00 -25.94 -3.43
C GLN A 3 27.07 -24.83 -3.01
N LEU A 4 26.21 -25.11 -2.02
CA LEU A 4 25.41 -24.11 -1.31
C LEU A 4 26.30 -23.07 -0.63
N PRO A 5 25.99 -21.78 -0.72
CA PRO A 5 26.68 -20.78 0.07
C PRO A 5 26.48 -21.07 1.55
N LYS A 6 27.55 -21.01 2.32
CA LYS A 6 27.51 -21.09 3.77
C LYS A 6 27.49 -19.68 4.35
N ILE A 7 26.63 -19.47 5.33
CA ILE A 7 26.45 -18.19 6.00
C ILE A 7 27.16 -18.27 7.35
N ARG A 8 27.98 -17.27 7.61
CA ARG A 8 28.68 -17.12 8.87
C ARG A 8 27.93 -16.15 9.77
N PHE A 9 27.53 -16.62 10.94
CA PHE A 9 26.90 -15.79 11.97
C PHE A 9 27.93 -15.24 12.96
N SER A 10 29.03 -15.99 13.21
CA SER A 10 30.03 -15.61 14.20
C SER A 10 30.76 -14.33 13.77
N GLY A 11 30.80 -13.34 14.68
CA GLY A 11 31.46 -12.05 14.46
C GLY A 11 30.58 -10.96 13.84
N PHE A 12 29.31 -11.26 13.56
CA PHE A 12 28.31 -10.28 13.10
C PHE A 12 27.18 -10.18 14.13
N SER A 13 26.89 -8.96 14.59
CA SER A 13 25.81 -8.71 15.57
C SER A 13 24.47 -8.44 14.90
N ASP A 14 24.49 -8.17 13.62
CA ASP A 14 23.37 -7.74 12.76
C ASP A 14 22.73 -8.89 11.96
N ILE A 15 23.28 -10.13 12.09
CA ILE A 15 22.69 -11.33 11.48
C ILE A 15 22.41 -12.36 12.57
N ARG A 16 21.20 -12.91 12.58
CA ARG A 16 20.78 -13.93 13.55
C ARG A 16 20.05 -15.09 12.88
N GLU A 17 20.29 -16.29 13.38
CA GLU A 17 19.42 -17.42 13.11
C GLU A 17 18.11 -17.24 13.87
N MET A 18 16.99 -17.58 13.23
CA MET A 18 15.66 -17.44 13.81
C MET A 18 14.93 -18.79 13.75
N PRO A 19 14.91 -19.56 14.84
CA PRO A 19 14.09 -20.76 14.92
C PRO A 19 12.58 -20.41 14.75
N GLY A 20 11.86 -21.27 14.03
CA GLY A 20 10.44 -21.03 13.79
C GLY A 20 9.59 -20.95 15.07
N ALA A 21 10.02 -21.61 16.16
CA ALA A 21 9.34 -21.55 17.46
C ALA A 21 9.44 -20.15 18.11
N GLU A 22 10.49 -19.39 17.82
CA GLU A 22 10.74 -18.06 18.39
C GLU A 22 10.22 -16.93 17.48
N LEU A 23 9.81 -17.26 16.27
CA LEU A 23 9.49 -16.27 15.22
C LEU A 23 8.36 -15.31 15.62
N ILE A 24 7.30 -15.81 16.26
CA ILE A 24 6.13 -15.00 16.64
C ILE A 24 6.53 -13.95 17.67
N GLU A 25 7.29 -14.34 18.69
CA GLU A 25 7.79 -13.43 19.71
C GLU A 25 8.76 -12.41 19.10
N ALA A 26 9.72 -12.87 18.29
CA ALA A 26 10.70 -12.01 17.63
C ALA A 26 10.05 -10.99 16.68
N LEU A 27 8.99 -11.35 15.95
CA LEU A 27 8.22 -10.43 15.13
C LEU A 27 7.47 -9.41 15.98
N GLY A 28 6.85 -9.84 17.10
CA GLY A 28 6.22 -8.94 18.06
C GLY A 28 7.20 -7.91 18.62
N ASP A 29 8.39 -8.36 19.01
CA ASP A 29 9.48 -7.49 19.48
C ASP A 29 9.93 -6.50 18.40
N SER A 30 10.12 -6.96 17.17
CA SER A 30 10.49 -6.09 16.05
C SER A 30 9.43 -5.02 15.79
N TYR A 31 8.14 -5.39 15.77
CA TYR A 31 7.04 -4.44 15.59
C TYR A 31 6.96 -3.42 16.73
N HIS A 32 7.34 -3.83 17.94
CA HIS A 32 7.41 -2.92 19.10
C HIS A 32 8.59 -1.94 19.00
N HIS A 33 9.77 -2.41 18.56
CA HIS A 33 11.00 -1.62 18.55
C HIS A 33 11.11 -0.69 17.35
N VAL A 34 10.90 -1.21 16.13
CA VAL A 34 11.09 -0.45 14.88
C VAL A 34 9.78 -0.18 14.14
N GLY A 35 8.69 -0.86 14.50
CA GLY A 35 7.37 -0.66 13.91
C GLY A 35 7.05 -1.59 12.76
N LEU A 36 5.76 -1.59 12.37
CA LEU A 36 5.24 -2.38 11.24
C LEU A 36 5.81 -1.95 9.89
N ASP A 37 6.10 -0.66 9.74
CA ASP A 37 6.58 -0.08 8.47
C ASP A 37 8.05 -0.45 8.21
N ASP A 38 8.83 -0.72 9.27
CA ASP A 38 10.26 -1.02 9.22
C ASP A 38 10.62 -2.49 9.49
N THR A 39 9.61 -3.37 9.52
CA THR A 39 9.79 -4.81 9.67
C THR A 39 9.12 -5.55 8.51
N ILE A 40 9.83 -6.50 7.88
CA ILE A 40 9.31 -7.27 6.75
C ILE A 40 9.77 -8.73 6.81
N VAL A 41 8.90 -9.64 6.33
CA VAL A 41 9.28 -11.02 6.03
C VAL A 41 9.44 -11.18 4.52
N VAL A 42 10.61 -11.65 4.08
CA VAL A 42 10.93 -11.88 2.65
C VAL A 42 10.89 -13.37 2.36
N THR A 43 10.08 -13.77 1.38
CA THR A 43 9.85 -15.17 1.02
C THR A 43 10.15 -15.44 -0.46
N ARG A 44 10.17 -16.73 -0.87
CA ARG A 44 10.39 -17.14 -2.26
C ARG A 44 9.11 -17.21 -3.09
N SER A 45 7.94 -17.34 -2.47
CA SER A 45 6.68 -17.53 -3.19
C SER A 45 5.51 -16.78 -2.56
N ASN A 46 4.50 -16.44 -3.37
CA ASN A 46 3.26 -15.85 -2.87
C ASN A 46 2.54 -16.76 -1.87
N LYS A 47 2.58 -18.08 -2.10
CA LYS A 47 2.01 -19.05 -1.15
C LYS A 47 2.63 -18.93 0.24
N ARG A 48 3.96 -18.88 0.32
CA ARG A 48 4.67 -18.68 1.60
C ARG A 48 4.35 -17.32 2.19
N ALA A 49 4.38 -16.26 1.39
CA ALA A 49 4.02 -14.91 1.85
C ALA A 49 2.60 -14.88 2.44
N ASN A 50 1.62 -15.52 1.80
CA ASN A 50 0.25 -15.60 2.31
C ASN A 50 0.18 -16.33 3.67
N ILE A 51 0.90 -17.44 3.83
CA ILE A 51 0.97 -18.17 5.12
C ILE A 51 1.53 -17.27 6.22
N PHE A 52 2.64 -16.56 5.95
CA PHE A 52 3.22 -15.62 6.92
C PHE A 52 2.28 -14.45 7.20
N ASN A 53 1.66 -13.86 6.20
CA ASN A 53 0.71 -12.76 6.36
C ASN A 53 -0.46 -13.15 7.26
N GLN A 54 -1.05 -14.34 7.06
CA GLN A 54 -2.13 -14.83 7.92
C GLN A 54 -1.63 -15.14 9.34
N GLY A 55 -0.47 -15.80 9.47
CA GLY A 55 0.14 -16.09 10.78
C GLY A 55 0.45 -14.82 11.57
N ILE A 56 1.03 -13.81 10.91
CA ILE A 56 1.33 -12.52 11.53
C ILE A 56 0.05 -11.82 11.98
N ARG A 57 -0.97 -11.76 11.12
CA ARG A 57 -2.24 -11.12 11.46
C ARG A 57 -2.89 -11.78 12.68
N ASN A 58 -2.99 -13.10 12.66
CA ASN A 58 -3.71 -13.84 13.69
C ASN A 58 -2.91 -13.97 15.00
N MET A 59 -1.60 -14.26 14.93
CA MET A 59 -0.80 -14.63 16.11
C MET A 59 -0.01 -13.47 16.72
N VAL A 60 0.36 -12.47 15.92
CA VAL A 60 1.17 -11.33 16.37
C VAL A 60 0.32 -10.07 16.55
N LEU A 61 -0.65 -9.84 15.65
CA LEU A 61 -1.45 -8.62 15.63
C LEU A 61 -2.88 -8.80 16.17
N ASP A 62 -3.27 -10.04 16.51
CA ASP A 62 -4.61 -10.40 17.04
C ASP A 62 -5.74 -9.89 16.12
N ARG A 63 -5.60 -10.16 14.81
CA ARG A 63 -6.56 -9.75 13.78
C ARG A 63 -7.24 -10.96 13.15
N GLU A 64 -8.53 -11.06 13.33
CA GLU A 64 -9.34 -12.21 12.88
C GLU A 64 -10.17 -11.90 11.65
N GLU A 65 -10.59 -10.64 11.46
CA GLU A 65 -11.39 -10.23 10.31
C GLU A 65 -10.61 -10.35 9.00
N GLU A 66 -11.32 -10.49 7.87
CA GLU A 66 -10.72 -10.56 6.54
C GLU A 66 -9.78 -9.37 6.25
N LEU A 67 -10.17 -8.17 6.71
CA LEU A 67 -9.41 -6.92 6.61
C LEU A 67 -9.82 -5.97 7.72
N GLU A 68 -8.84 -5.36 8.39
CA GLU A 68 -9.06 -4.47 9.53
C GLU A 68 -8.31 -3.15 9.39
N SER A 69 -8.77 -2.14 10.16
CA SER A 69 -8.02 -0.89 10.30
C SER A 69 -6.66 -1.17 10.92
N GLY A 70 -5.62 -0.54 10.38
CA GLY A 70 -4.23 -0.78 10.77
C GLY A 70 -3.53 -1.87 9.94
N ASP A 71 -4.25 -2.64 9.11
CA ASP A 71 -3.61 -3.59 8.20
C ASP A 71 -2.68 -2.90 7.22
N MET A 72 -1.55 -3.57 6.94
CA MET A 72 -0.59 -3.14 5.92
C MET A 72 -0.87 -3.87 4.62
N LEU A 73 -1.08 -3.11 3.57
CA LEU A 73 -1.34 -3.60 2.22
C LEU A 73 -0.22 -3.19 1.26
N MET A 74 -0.07 -3.95 0.19
CA MET A 74 0.79 -3.65 -0.94
C MET A 74 -0.03 -3.67 -2.22
N ILE A 75 0.09 -2.64 -3.04
CA ILE A 75 -0.49 -2.59 -4.38
C ILE A 75 0.21 -3.65 -5.25
N VAL A 76 -0.55 -4.47 -5.97
CA VAL A 76 0.02 -5.55 -6.79
C VAL A 76 -0.13 -5.34 -8.29
N LYS A 77 -0.78 -4.25 -8.69
CA LYS A 77 -0.95 -3.83 -10.08
C LYS A 77 -0.95 -2.31 -10.16
N ASN A 78 -0.19 -1.73 -11.09
CA ASN A 78 -0.19 -0.28 -11.32
C ASN A 78 -1.61 0.24 -11.54
N ASN A 79 -1.95 1.34 -10.87
CA ASN A 79 -3.26 1.97 -10.97
C ASN A 79 -3.12 3.48 -11.18
N TYR A 80 -3.64 3.95 -12.32
CA TYR A 80 -3.60 5.36 -12.71
C TYR A 80 -4.87 6.09 -12.31
N TYR A 81 -6.00 5.37 -12.30
CA TYR A 81 -7.34 5.92 -12.15
C TYR A 81 -7.50 6.74 -10.86
N TRP A 82 -7.15 6.16 -9.70
CA TRP A 82 -7.37 6.81 -8.42
C TRP A 82 -6.59 8.12 -8.27
N MET A 83 -5.37 8.19 -8.79
CA MET A 83 -4.58 9.43 -8.77
C MET A 83 -5.11 10.48 -9.73
N GLU A 84 -5.67 10.07 -10.87
CA GLU A 84 -6.35 10.99 -11.79
C GLU A 84 -7.62 11.56 -11.18
N GLU A 85 -8.44 10.72 -10.53
CA GLU A 85 -9.65 11.16 -9.85
C GLU A 85 -9.34 12.12 -8.69
N GLU A 86 -8.31 11.85 -7.89
CA GLU A 86 -7.90 12.77 -6.82
C GLU A 86 -7.42 14.12 -7.36
N ARG A 87 -6.65 14.12 -8.46
CA ARG A 87 -6.26 15.39 -9.11
C ARG A 87 -7.47 16.18 -9.61
N LYS A 88 -8.48 15.51 -10.13
CA LYS A 88 -9.74 16.16 -10.55
C LYS A 88 -10.43 16.79 -9.34
N LYS A 89 -10.61 16.04 -8.25
CA LYS A 89 -11.22 16.53 -7.01
C LYS A 89 -10.47 17.74 -6.42
N ILE A 90 -9.14 17.71 -6.40
CA ILE A 90 -8.32 18.83 -5.91
C ILE A 90 -8.54 20.07 -6.79
N LYS A 91 -8.49 19.92 -8.12
CA LYS A 91 -8.73 21.05 -9.05
C LYS A 91 -10.15 21.63 -8.90
N GLU A 92 -11.16 20.79 -8.72
CA GLU A 92 -12.53 21.25 -8.50
C GLU A 92 -12.67 22.01 -7.17
N ARG A 93 -12.04 21.53 -6.09
CA ARG A 93 -12.02 22.24 -4.80
C ARG A 93 -11.34 23.60 -4.92
N GLN A 94 -10.18 23.68 -5.56
CA GLN A 94 -9.46 24.94 -5.82
C GLN A 94 -10.32 25.92 -6.61
N LEU A 95 -10.97 25.47 -7.67
CA LEU A 95 -11.85 26.30 -8.50
C LEU A 95 -13.09 26.79 -7.72
N CYS A 96 -13.66 25.95 -6.86
CA CYS A 96 -14.76 26.35 -5.98
C CYS A 96 -14.32 27.40 -4.97
N GLU A 97 -13.14 27.25 -4.37
CA GLU A 97 -12.60 28.22 -3.41
C GLU A 97 -12.29 29.57 -4.07
N GLU A 98 -11.67 29.57 -5.25
CA GLU A 98 -11.43 30.79 -6.04
C GLU A 98 -12.74 31.52 -6.38
N ARG A 99 -13.80 30.79 -6.73
CA ARG A 99 -15.12 31.38 -6.99
C ARG A 99 -15.72 31.98 -5.73
N ARG A 100 -15.55 31.30 -4.57
CA ARG A 100 -16.05 31.80 -3.29
C ARG A 100 -15.34 33.09 -2.91
N VAL A 101 -14.01 33.14 -2.99
CA VAL A 101 -13.21 34.35 -2.69
C VAL A 101 -13.62 35.50 -3.59
N LYS A 102 -13.75 35.29 -4.92
CA LYS A 102 -14.21 36.33 -5.86
C LYS A 102 -15.61 36.82 -5.54
N SER A 103 -16.52 35.96 -5.12
CA SER A 103 -17.89 36.35 -4.76
C SER A 103 -17.92 37.20 -3.46
N GLU A 104 -17.05 36.88 -2.52
CA GLU A 104 -16.89 37.68 -1.28
C GLU A 104 -16.25 39.04 -1.56
N GLU A 105 -15.23 39.12 -2.43
CA GLU A 105 -14.66 40.39 -2.84
C GLU A 105 -15.64 41.29 -3.56
N THR A 106 -16.49 40.75 -4.45
CA THR A 106 -17.50 41.50 -5.16
C THR A 106 -18.63 41.94 -4.23
N ALA A 107 -18.97 41.16 -3.21
CA ALA A 107 -20.01 41.55 -2.20
C ALA A 107 -19.50 42.67 -1.25
N PHE A 108 -18.17 42.70 -0.97
CA PHE A 108 -17.56 43.77 -0.15
C PHE A 108 -17.22 45.05 -0.96
N GLY A 109 -16.88 44.90 -2.26
CA GLY A 109 -16.56 46.02 -3.14
C GLY A 109 -17.76 46.95 -3.43
N GLY A 110 -18.99 46.45 -3.31
CA GLY A 110 -20.22 47.22 -3.51
C GLY A 110 -20.67 48.08 -2.32
N ARG A 111 -19.97 48.08 -1.19
CA ARG A 111 -20.32 48.84 0.02
C ARG A 111 -19.31 49.84 0.52
N ARG A 112 -18.34 50.28 -0.27
CA ARG A 112 -17.31 51.24 0.14
C ARG A 112 -17.21 52.43 -0.79
N GLU A 113 -18.30 53.23 -0.85
CA GLU A 113 -18.20 54.64 -1.29
C GLU A 113 -19.15 55.59 -0.52
N SER A 114 -19.57 55.29 0.68
CA SER A 114 -20.15 56.30 1.56
C SER A 114 -19.99 55.88 3.01
N GLN A 115 -19.23 56.67 3.76
CA GLN A 115 -19.01 56.63 5.21
C GLN A 115 -17.92 55.64 5.69
N PHE A 116 -16.69 56.12 5.82
CA PHE A 116 -15.89 55.90 7.02
C PHE A 116 -14.60 56.75 6.96
N ASN A 117 -14.72 58.02 7.20
CA ASN A 117 -13.68 58.83 7.81
C ASN A 117 -14.07 58.97 9.28
N SER A 118 -13.57 58.14 10.13
CA SER A 118 -13.23 58.33 11.56
C SER A 118 -13.31 56.96 12.26
N LEU A 119 -12.18 56.50 12.64
CA LEU A 119 -11.81 55.73 13.83
C LEU A 119 -10.66 54.75 13.47
N ALA A 120 -9.47 55.30 13.57
CA ALA A 120 -8.23 54.53 13.63
C ALA A 120 -8.19 53.71 14.94
N ASN A 121 -7.50 52.59 14.84
CA ASN A 121 -7.05 51.75 15.95
C ASN A 121 -8.06 50.78 16.58
N HIS A 122 -8.16 49.59 15.99
CA HIS A 122 -8.07 48.34 16.75
C HIS A 122 -7.69 47.22 15.79
N LYS A 123 -6.42 46.81 15.81
CA LYS A 123 -5.95 45.57 15.20
C LYS A 123 -6.54 44.41 15.97
N VAL A 124 -7.46 43.68 15.37
CA VAL A 124 -7.85 42.32 15.80
C VAL A 124 -6.82 41.36 15.16
N PRO A 125 -6.09 40.53 15.93
CA PRO A 125 -5.14 39.58 15.36
C PRO A 125 -5.89 38.46 14.63
N SER A 126 -5.62 38.30 13.34
CA SER A 126 -6.10 37.18 12.50
C SER A 126 -5.32 35.88 12.81
N SER A 127 -5.23 35.48 14.08
CA SER A 127 -4.47 34.30 14.50
C SER A 127 -5.27 33.26 15.29
N MET A 128 -6.58 33.15 15.05
CA MET A 128 -7.36 32.05 15.61
C MET A 128 -8.18 31.40 14.52
N PHE A 129 -7.84 30.18 14.19
CA PHE A 129 -8.34 29.20 13.22
C PHE A 129 -7.48 29.02 11.96
N LYS A 130 -6.19 28.70 12.16
CA LYS A 130 -5.45 27.88 11.21
C LYS A 130 -5.43 26.46 11.75
N VAL A 131 -6.46 25.67 11.40
CA VAL A 131 -6.26 24.23 11.27
C VAL A 131 -5.34 24.06 10.07
N GLN A 132 -4.08 23.73 10.35
CA GLN A 132 -3.10 23.37 9.31
C GLN A 132 -3.42 21.99 8.79
N SER A 133 -4.42 21.86 7.95
CA SER A 133 -4.39 20.82 6.91
C SER A 133 -3.38 21.33 5.88
N LYS A 134 -2.23 20.65 5.76
CA LYS A 134 -1.34 20.82 4.60
C LYS A 134 -2.21 20.52 3.37
N GLU A 135 -2.59 21.55 2.63
CA GLU A 135 -3.20 21.36 1.31
C GLU A 135 -2.13 20.79 0.40
N VAL A 136 -2.23 19.50 0.11
CA VAL A 136 -1.36 18.83 -0.86
C VAL A 136 -1.67 19.44 -2.22
N GLN A 137 -0.69 20.08 -2.82
CA GLN A 137 -0.84 20.62 -4.17
C GLN A 137 -0.93 19.46 -5.18
N SER A 138 -1.77 19.60 -6.18
CA SER A 138 -2.01 18.53 -7.20
C SER A 138 -0.73 18.06 -7.92
N ASN A 139 0.34 18.86 -7.88
CA ASN A 139 1.64 18.55 -8.48
C ASN A 139 2.55 17.69 -7.58
N GLU A 140 2.21 17.51 -6.29
CA GLU A 140 2.98 16.69 -5.33
C GLU A 140 2.50 15.23 -5.31
N LEU A 141 1.35 14.93 -5.92
CA LEU A 141 0.82 13.57 -6.00
C LEU A 141 1.58 12.73 -7.02
N PRO A 142 1.83 11.43 -6.72
CA PRO A 142 2.43 10.51 -7.69
C PRO A 142 1.56 10.41 -8.93
N ALA A 143 2.18 10.11 -10.09
CA ALA A 143 1.44 9.96 -11.35
C ALA A 143 0.42 8.84 -11.30
N PHE A 144 0.74 7.77 -10.60
CA PHE A 144 -0.07 6.57 -10.40
C PHE A 144 0.38 5.85 -9.13
N LEU A 145 -0.43 4.91 -8.64
CA LEU A 145 -0.03 3.96 -7.60
C LEU A 145 0.74 2.81 -8.26
N ALA A 146 1.98 2.61 -7.84
CA ALA A 146 2.85 1.60 -8.43
C ALA A 146 2.64 0.21 -7.80
N ASN A 147 2.91 -0.84 -8.59
CA ASN A 147 3.07 -2.18 -8.04
C ASN A 147 4.26 -2.19 -7.07
N GLY A 148 4.01 -2.53 -5.82
CA GLY A 148 4.98 -2.48 -4.73
C GLY A 148 4.72 -1.38 -3.70
N ASP A 149 3.92 -0.36 -4.03
CA ASP A 149 3.56 0.70 -3.08
C ASP A 149 2.84 0.11 -1.87
N ARG A 150 3.22 0.59 -0.69
CA ARG A 150 2.62 0.16 0.57
C ARG A 150 1.60 1.16 1.07
N ALA A 151 0.52 0.65 1.63
CA ALA A 151 -0.54 1.45 2.21
C ALA A 151 -1.03 0.86 3.53
N LYS A 152 -1.29 1.71 4.50
CA LYS A 152 -1.93 1.35 5.77
C LYS A 152 -3.42 1.60 5.68
N VAL A 153 -4.22 0.63 6.08
CA VAL A 153 -5.68 0.78 6.17
C VAL A 153 -6.01 1.66 7.37
N MET A 154 -6.52 2.83 7.13
CA MET A 154 -6.97 3.75 8.18
C MET A 154 -8.40 3.46 8.60
N LYS A 155 -9.25 3.13 7.61
CA LYS A 155 -10.67 2.85 7.84
C LYS A 155 -11.21 1.91 6.75
N VAL A 156 -12.04 0.96 7.15
CA VAL A 156 -12.90 0.17 6.26
C VAL A 156 -14.30 0.77 6.30
N SER A 157 -14.74 1.42 5.21
CA SER A 157 -15.99 2.17 5.18
C SER A 157 -17.18 1.32 4.73
N ARG A 158 -17.00 0.51 3.68
CA ARG A 158 -18.06 -0.29 3.08
C ARG A 158 -17.47 -1.56 2.50
N ARG A 159 -18.16 -2.70 2.68
CA ARG A 159 -17.93 -3.95 1.95
C ARG A 159 -19.12 -4.24 1.06
N ILE A 160 -18.88 -4.77 -0.12
CA ILE A 160 -19.91 -5.11 -1.09
C ILE A 160 -19.49 -6.31 -1.94
N ASP A 161 -20.41 -7.24 -2.14
CA ASP A 161 -20.26 -8.35 -3.07
C ASP A 161 -20.94 -7.96 -4.37
N LEU A 162 -20.16 -7.81 -5.43
CA LEU A 162 -20.65 -7.37 -6.74
C LEU A 162 -19.87 -8.06 -7.85
N TYR A 163 -20.55 -8.37 -8.96
CA TYR A 163 -19.96 -9.03 -10.14
C TYR A 163 -19.31 -10.40 -9.86
N GLY A 164 -19.62 -11.01 -8.70
CA GLY A 164 -18.99 -12.25 -8.24
C GLY A 164 -17.62 -12.05 -7.58
N PHE A 165 -17.31 -10.82 -7.16
CA PHE A 165 -16.12 -10.44 -6.43
C PHE A 165 -16.46 -9.66 -5.16
N HIS A 166 -15.50 -9.63 -4.21
CA HIS A 166 -15.63 -8.92 -2.94
C HIS A 166 -14.85 -7.61 -3.01
N PHE A 167 -15.54 -6.50 -2.77
CA PHE A 167 -14.93 -5.16 -2.76
C PHE A 167 -15.07 -4.50 -1.39
N ALA A 168 -14.13 -3.62 -1.08
CA ALA A 168 -14.24 -2.72 0.05
C ALA A 168 -13.84 -1.29 -0.33
N THR A 169 -14.54 -0.30 0.24
CA THR A 169 -14.09 1.10 0.19
C THR A 169 -13.23 1.35 1.41
N LEU A 170 -11.97 1.71 1.19
CA LEU A 170 -10.97 1.91 2.22
C LEU A 170 -10.45 3.34 2.20
N LEU A 171 -10.20 3.89 3.38
CA LEU A 171 -9.28 5.02 3.54
C LEU A 171 -7.88 4.43 3.73
N LEU A 172 -7.01 4.67 2.76
CA LEU A 172 -5.63 4.18 2.72
C LEU A 172 -4.67 5.34 2.98
N LYS A 173 -3.63 5.07 3.77
CA LYS A 173 -2.53 6.01 4.02
C LYS A 173 -1.25 5.44 3.42
N PHE A 174 -0.57 6.23 2.59
CA PHE A 174 0.64 5.86 1.90
C PHE A 174 1.87 6.49 2.59
N PRO A 175 2.65 5.72 3.38
CA PRO A 175 3.82 6.26 4.08
C PRO A 175 4.87 6.82 3.12
N ASP A 176 5.09 6.18 1.98
CA ASP A 176 6.09 6.55 0.97
C ASP A 176 5.71 7.85 0.20
N TYR A 177 4.49 8.37 0.37
CA TYR A 177 3.98 9.60 -0.23
C TYR A 177 3.58 10.64 0.84
N ASP A 178 4.49 10.96 1.73
CA ASP A 178 4.28 11.93 2.83
C ASP A 178 3.03 11.64 3.68
N ASN A 179 2.71 10.35 3.87
CA ASN A 179 1.51 9.90 4.55
C ASN A 179 0.20 10.38 3.90
N TYR A 180 0.20 10.50 2.58
CA TYR A 180 -1.00 10.86 1.82
C TYR A 180 -2.14 9.89 2.08
N GLU A 181 -3.34 10.42 2.26
CA GLU A 181 -4.56 9.64 2.49
C GLU A 181 -5.44 9.63 1.24
N LEU A 182 -5.87 8.44 0.83
CA LEU A 182 -6.69 8.20 -0.35
C LEU A 182 -7.87 7.31 0.00
N GLU A 183 -9.09 7.72 -0.35
CA GLU A 183 -10.24 6.84 -0.35
C GLU A 183 -10.37 6.14 -1.70
N ALA A 184 -10.31 4.82 -1.70
CA ALA A 184 -10.35 4.00 -2.91
C ALA A 184 -11.15 2.71 -2.72
N THR A 185 -11.71 2.20 -3.84
CA THR A 185 -12.27 0.85 -3.89
C THR A 185 -11.15 -0.17 -4.08
N VAL A 186 -11.17 -1.19 -3.27
CA VAL A 186 -10.16 -2.27 -3.23
C VAL A 186 -10.83 -3.61 -3.50
N LEU A 187 -10.18 -4.48 -4.22
CA LEU A 187 -10.60 -5.85 -4.50
C LEU A 187 -10.01 -6.80 -3.45
N LEU A 188 -10.86 -7.44 -2.65
CA LEU A 188 -10.44 -8.28 -1.53
C LEU A 188 -10.00 -9.69 -1.97
N ASP A 189 -10.53 -10.20 -3.08
CA ASP A 189 -10.20 -11.54 -3.61
C ASP A 189 -8.69 -11.74 -3.89
N THR A 190 -7.95 -10.65 -4.07
CA THR A 190 -6.50 -10.71 -4.27
C THR A 190 -5.70 -10.88 -2.98
N LEU A 191 -6.28 -10.60 -1.80
CA LEU A 191 -5.58 -10.63 -0.51
C LEU A 191 -4.96 -12.01 -0.22
N THR A 192 -5.74 -13.08 -0.44
CA THR A 192 -5.35 -14.46 -0.13
C THR A 192 -4.97 -15.29 -1.35
N SER A 193 -5.18 -14.77 -2.55
CA SER A 193 -4.84 -15.46 -3.80
C SER A 193 -3.35 -15.81 -3.87
N GLU A 194 -2.98 -17.00 -4.39
CA GLU A 194 -1.59 -17.35 -4.69
C GLU A 194 -1.09 -16.67 -5.98
N ALA A 195 -2.00 -16.25 -6.87
CA ALA A 195 -1.65 -15.48 -8.06
C ALA A 195 -1.10 -14.09 -7.68
N PRO A 196 -0.18 -13.52 -8.46
CA PRO A 196 0.37 -12.19 -8.19
C PRO A 196 -0.69 -11.07 -8.15
N ALA A 197 -1.72 -11.18 -9.01
CA ALA A 197 -2.85 -10.28 -9.17
C ALA A 197 -4.04 -11.11 -9.67
N LEU A 198 -5.15 -10.50 -10.08
CA LEU A 198 -6.22 -11.22 -10.79
C LEU A 198 -5.67 -11.94 -12.03
N THR A 199 -6.09 -13.18 -12.23
CA THR A 199 -5.80 -13.92 -13.47
C THR A 199 -6.49 -13.28 -14.67
N HIS A 200 -6.06 -13.64 -15.87
CA HIS A 200 -6.69 -13.15 -17.10
C HIS A 200 -8.18 -13.45 -17.14
N ASP A 201 -8.55 -14.70 -16.85
CA ASP A 201 -9.94 -15.15 -16.84
C ASP A 201 -10.80 -14.37 -15.82
N GLN A 202 -10.27 -14.12 -14.64
CA GLN A 202 -10.95 -13.29 -13.64
C GLN A 202 -11.10 -11.83 -14.08
N GLN A 203 -10.10 -11.27 -14.78
CA GLN A 203 -10.18 -9.92 -15.33
C GLN A 203 -11.24 -9.83 -16.44
N GLU A 204 -11.29 -10.82 -17.33
CA GLU A 204 -12.33 -10.91 -18.36
C GLU A 204 -13.73 -11.08 -17.75
N GLN A 205 -13.86 -11.94 -16.75
CA GLN A 205 -15.13 -12.12 -16.03
C GLN A 205 -15.62 -10.81 -15.42
N LEU A 206 -14.73 -10.10 -14.72
CA LEU A 206 -15.07 -8.81 -14.12
C LEU A 206 -15.45 -7.79 -15.19
N PHE A 207 -14.68 -7.72 -16.28
CA PHE A 207 -14.98 -6.81 -17.40
C PHE A 207 -16.36 -7.07 -17.99
N HIS A 208 -16.70 -8.33 -18.30
CA HIS A 208 -17.99 -8.67 -18.89
C HIS A 208 -19.16 -8.36 -17.95
N LYS A 209 -18.98 -8.62 -16.65
CA LYS A 209 -20.01 -8.31 -15.66
C LYS A 209 -20.26 -6.82 -15.51
N ILE A 210 -19.21 -6.02 -15.53
CA ILE A 210 -19.34 -4.56 -15.52
C ILE A 210 -19.94 -4.06 -16.84
N GLU A 211 -19.55 -4.65 -17.98
CA GLU A 211 -20.10 -4.28 -19.29
C GLU A 211 -21.63 -4.49 -19.37
N GLU A 212 -22.17 -5.47 -18.64
CA GLU A 212 -23.63 -5.71 -18.56
C GLU A 212 -24.38 -4.46 -18.03
N ASP A 213 -23.81 -3.70 -17.08
CA ASP A 213 -24.42 -2.51 -16.50
C ASP A 213 -24.40 -1.29 -17.44
N TYR A 214 -23.54 -1.31 -18.45
CA TYR A 214 -23.39 -0.21 -19.43
C TYR A 214 -24.01 -0.51 -20.80
N GLN A 215 -24.84 -1.55 -20.93
CA GLN A 215 -25.46 -1.96 -22.20
C GLN A 215 -26.39 -0.90 -22.78
N ASP A 216 -26.98 -0.03 -21.94
CA ASP A 216 -27.85 1.08 -22.38
C ASP A 216 -27.10 2.15 -23.17
N ILE A 217 -25.75 2.15 -23.18
CA ILE A 217 -24.94 3.06 -23.97
C ILE A 217 -24.78 2.47 -25.37
N PRO A 218 -25.40 3.06 -26.42
CA PRO A 218 -25.47 2.46 -27.74
C PRO A 218 -24.09 2.41 -28.46
N LEU A 219 -23.27 3.47 -28.26
CA LEU A 219 -21.97 3.55 -28.92
C LEU A 219 -20.91 2.78 -28.12
N LYS A 220 -20.29 1.78 -28.74
CA LYS A 220 -19.24 0.96 -28.12
C LYS A 220 -18.09 1.80 -27.56
N ALA A 221 -17.69 2.88 -28.25
CA ALA A 221 -16.62 3.78 -27.80
C ALA A 221 -16.96 4.48 -26.49
N ASP A 222 -18.21 4.98 -26.36
CA ASP A 222 -18.69 5.67 -25.15
C ASP A 222 -18.88 4.69 -24.00
N ARG A 223 -19.39 3.47 -24.29
CA ARG A 223 -19.50 2.39 -23.31
C ARG A 223 -18.12 2.02 -22.74
N MET A 224 -17.13 1.82 -23.60
CA MET A 224 -15.75 1.54 -23.18
C MET A 224 -15.15 2.68 -22.35
N LYS A 225 -15.49 3.93 -22.67
CA LYS A 225 -15.06 5.09 -21.90
C LYS A 225 -15.70 5.08 -20.50
N ALA A 226 -17.00 4.78 -20.42
CA ALA A 226 -17.71 4.68 -19.13
C ALA A 226 -17.13 3.56 -18.26
N ILE A 227 -16.90 2.36 -18.82
CA ILE A 227 -16.28 1.23 -18.09
C ILE A 227 -14.89 1.60 -17.56
N ARG A 228 -14.06 2.30 -18.34
CA ARG A 228 -12.74 2.76 -17.88
C ARG A 228 -12.80 3.80 -16.75
N GLN A 229 -13.95 4.41 -16.52
CA GLN A 229 -14.20 5.35 -15.42
C GLN A 229 -14.94 4.71 -14.24
N ASP A 230 -15.27 3.43 -14.35
CA ASP A 230 -15.94 2.69 -13.29
C ASP A 230 -14.99 2.38 -12.13
N PRO A 231 -15.37 2.68 -10.85
CA PRO A 231 -14.51 2.46 -9.70
C PRO A 231 -14.26 0.99 -9.38
N TYR A 232 -15.17 0.08 -9.73
CA TYR A 232 -15.01 -1.36 -9.53
C TYR A 232 -14.10 -1.97 -10.59
N PHE A 233 -14.18 -1.48 -11.85
CA PHE A 233 -13.23 -1.86 -12.90
C PHE A 233 -11.81 -1.44 -12.55
N ASN A 234 -11.67 -0.29 -11.88
CA ASN A 234 -10.41 0.27 -11.44
C ASN A 234 -10.08 -0.04 -9.98
N ALA A 235 -10.76 -1.00 -9.35
CA ALA A 235 -10.49 -1.37 -7.97
C ALA A 235 -9.01 -1.73 -7.77
N LEU A 236 -8.44 -1.25 -6.68
CA LEU A 236 -7.05 -1.56 -6.34
C LEU A 236 -6.90 -3.05 -6.05
N GLN A 237 -5.97 -3.69 -6.72
CA GLN A 237 -5.58 -5.07 -6.42
C GLN A 237 -4.47 -5.03 -5.39
N VAL A 238 -4.68 -5.68 -4.25
CA VAL A 238 -3.81 -5.58 -3.08
C VAL A 238 -3.51 -6.94 -2.47
N LYS A 239 -2.40 -7.02 -1.73
CA LYS A 239 -2.05 -8.13 -0.83
C LYS A 239 -1.64 -7.56 0.52
N PHE A 240 -1.66 -8.40 1.56
CA PHE A 240 -1.03 -8.02 2.83
C PHE A 240 0.48 -7.81 2.63
N ALA A 241 1.04 -6.86 3.37
CA ALA A 241 2.42 -6.39 3.20
C ALA A 241 3.34 -6.71 4.40
N TYR A 242 2.96 -7.61 5.28
CA TYR A 242 3.84 -8.08 6.37
C TYR A 242 4.88 -9.06 5.87
N ALA A 243 4.49 -9.89 4.90
CA ALA A 243 5.35 -10.82 4.21
C ALA A 243 5.17 -10.67 2.70
N VAL A 244 6.26 -10.56 1.97
CA VAL A 244 6.28 -10.36 0.53
C VAL A 244 7.27 -11.28 -0.15
N THR A 245 7.13 -11.46 -1.47
CA THR A 245 8.17 -12.14 -2.23
C THR A 245 9.39 -11.24 -2.42
N CYS A 246 10.57 -11.84 -2.55
CA CYS A 246 11.81 -11.11 -2.76
C CYS A 246 11.73 -10.13 -3.95
N HIS A 247 11.06 -10.50 -5.05
CA HIS A 247 10.85 -9.60 -6.19
C HIS A 247 10.09 -8.33 -5.81
N LYS A 248 9.10 -8.44 -4.92
CA LYS A 248 8.33 -7.29 -4.43
C LYS A 248 9.06 -6.47 -3.37
N ALA A 249 10.06 -7.06 -2.72
CA ALA A 249 10.93 -6.35 -1.79
C ALA A 249 12.04 -5.56 -2.51
N GLN A 250 12.22 -5.72 -3.82
CA GLN A 250 13.22 -4.96 -4.57
C GLN A 250 12.96 -3.45 -4.50
N GLY A 251 14.03 -2.69 -4.24
CA GLY A 251 13.96 -1.23 -4.08
C GLY A 251 13.59 -0.76 -2.67
N GLY A 252 12.95 -1.58 -1.84
CA GLY A 252 12.67 -1.28 -0.44
C GLY A 252 13.85 -1.63 0.48
N GLN A 253 13.89 -1.01 1.66
CA GLN A 253 14.79 -1.32 2.77
C GLN A 253 14.02 -1.25 4.07
N TRP A 254 14.39 -2.07 5.06
CA TRP A 254 13.73 -2.17 6.35
C TRP A 254 14.76 -2.35 7.46
N SER A 255 14.50 -1.82 8.63
CA SER A 255 15.38 -2.00 9.79
C SER A 255 15.49 -3.47 10.16
N HIS A 256 14.38 -4.20 10.22
CA HIS A 256 14.36 -5.64 10.54
C HIS A 256 13.80 -6.48 9.37
N VAL A 257 14.61 -7.39 8.85
CA VAL A 257 14.23 -8.29 7.76
C VAL A 257 14.33 -9.74 8.17
N TYR A 258 13.23 -10.46 8.05
CA TYR A 258 13.15 -11.91 8.27
C TYR A 258 13.14 -12.61 6.91
N VAL A 259 14.13 -13.45 6.64
CA VAL A 259 14.25 -14.16 5.35
C VAL A 259 13.89 -15.63 5.53
N ASP A 260 12.81 -16.05 4.86
CA ASP A 260 12.39 -17.44 4.76
C ASP A 260 12.65 -17.98 3.36
N GLN A 261 13.66 -18.81 3.22
CA GLN A 261 13.95 -19.46 1.93
C GLN A 261 12.99 -20.63 1.63
N GLY A 262 12.29 -21.14 2.64
CA GLY A 262 11.44 -22.32 2.52
C GLY A 262 12.26 -23.60 2.32
N TYR A 263 11.59 -24.64 1.84
CA TYR A 263 12.25 -25.90 1.50
C TYR A 263 13.08 -25.77 0.24
N MET A 264 14.35 -26.21 0.30
CA MET A 264 15.31 -26.18 -0.79
C MET A 264 15.79 -27.59 -1.10
N THR A 265 15.82 -27.93 -2.39
CA THR A 265 16.44 -29.15 -2.95
C THR A 265 17.69 -28.77 -3.75
N ASP A 266 18.59 -29.72 -3.97
CA ASP A 266 19.86 -29.46 -4.67
C ASP A 266 19.66 -28.95 -6.11
N ASP A 267 18.59 -29.38 -6.78
CA ASP A 267 18.21 -28.94 -8.13
C ASP A 267 17.68 -27.48 -8.18
N MET A 268 17.31 -26.91 -7.03
CA MET A 268 16.94 -25.49 -6.92
C MET A 268 18.16 -24.56 -6.77
N LEU A 269 19.37 -25.12 -6.68
CA LEU A 269 20.63 -24.39 -6.54
C LEU A 269 21.12 -23.85 -7.88
N THR A 270 20.44 -22.89 -8.39
CA THR A 270 20.79 -22.19 -9.64
C THR A 270 21.48 -20.85 -9.34
N PRO A 271 22.12 -20.19 -10.33
CA PRO A 271 22.59 -18.82 -10.17
C PRO A 271 21.51 -17.86 -9.66
N ASP A 272 20.24 -18.06 -10.06
CA ASP A 272 19.10 -17.24 -9.63
C ASP A 272 18.88 -17.32 -8.12
N TYR A 273 19.22 -18.46 -7.48
CA TYR A 273 19.16 -18.57 -6.03
C TYR A 273 20.14 -17.62 -5.33
N ILE A 274 21.36 -17.46 -5.87
CA ILE A 274 22.34 -16.52 -5.31
C ILE A 274 21.86 -15.06 -5.49
N HIS A 275 21.29 -14.74 -6.66
CA HIS A 275 20.68 -13.43 -6.89
C HIS A 275 19.52 -13.17 -5.92
N TRP A 276 18.71 -14.21 -5.66
CA TRP A 276 17.64 -14.14 -4.68
C TRP A 276 18.16 -13.87 -3.27
N LEU A 277 19.20 -14.63 -2.82
CA LEU A 277 19.83 -14.42 -1.51
C LEU A 277 20.38 -13.00 -1.37
N TYR A 278 21.16 -12.56 -2.37
CA TYR A 278 21.71 -11.21 -2.38
C TYR A 278 20.61 -10.16 -2.26
N THR A 279 19.56 -10.30 -3.07
CA THR A 279 18.44 -9.36 -3.03
C THR A 279 17.72 -9.37 -1.68
N ALA A 280 17.46 -10.54 -1.11
CA ALA A 280 16.77 -10.67 0.17
C ALA A 280 17.60 -10.08 1.33
N PHE A 281 18.89 -10.39 1.39
CA PHE A 281 19.77 -9.98 2.49
C PHE A 281 20.05 -8.47 2.48
N THR A 282 20.22 -7.89 1.30
CA THR A 282 20.48 -6.46 1.15
C THR A 282 19.26 -5.59 1.43
N ARG A 283 18.12 -6.17 1.84
CA ARG A 283 16.95 -5.41 2.29
C ARG A 283 17.07 -4.92 3.73
N ALA A 284 17.86 -5.61 4.57
CA ALA A 284 18.07 -5.23 5.96
C ALA A 284 19.01 -4.02 6.08
N THR A 285 18.65 -3.07 6.93
CA THR A 285 19.52 -1.93 7.30
C THR A 285 20.11 -2.06 8.70
N GLU A 286 19.47 -2.82 9.59
CA GLU A 286 19.90 -3.00 10.98
C GLU A 286 20.03 -4.48 11.33
N MET A 287 18.96 -5.27 11.18
CA MET A 287 18.93 -6.67 11.61
C MET A 287 18.40 -7.59 10.51
N LEU A 288 19.16 -8.66 10.24
CA LEU A 288 18.78 -9.75 9.34
C LEU A 288 18.55 -11.03 10.15
N TYR A 289 17.33 -11.57 10.05
CA TYR A 289 16.94 -12.82 10.69
C TYR A 289 16.75 -13.91 9.63
N LEU A 290 17.43 -15.03 9.77
CA LEU A 290 17.33 -16.16 8.85
C LEU A 290 16.42 -17.23 9.44
N VAL A 291 15.19 -17.32 8.93
CA VAL A 291 14.14 -18.16 9.49
C VAL A 291 14.34 -19.63 9.11
N ASN A 292 14.43 -20.51 10.12
CA ASN A 292 14.62 -21.95 9.94
C ASN A 292 15.73 -22.29 8.93
N TRP A 293 16.89 -21.63 9.06
CA TRP A 293 17.98 -21.81 8.12
C TRP A 293 18.61 -23.19 8.26
N PRO A 294 18.85 -23.92 7.15
CA PRO A 294 19.40 -25.28 7.24
C PRO A 294 20.85 -25.28 7.78
N ASN A 295 21.14 -26.17 8.73
CA ASN A 295 22.49 -26.31 9.30
C ASN A 295 23.58 -26.60 8.22
N THR A 296 23.20 -27.20 7.08
CA THR A 296 24.10 -27.46 5.94
C THR A 296 24.58 -26.18 5.26
N GLN A 297 23.88 -25.07 5.46
CA GLN A 297 24.19 -23.74 4.94
C GLN A 297 24.74 -22.78 6.00
N ILE A 298 25.07 -23.27 7.17
CA ILE A 298 25.71 -22.50 8.24
C ILE A 298 27.19 -22.85 8.30
N GLU A 299 28.05 -21.84 8.38
CA GLU A 299 29.47 -22.02 8.68
C GLU A 299 29.64 -22.17 10.18
N GLY A 300 30.20 -23.32 10.59
CA GLY A 300 30.45 -23.62 12.00
C GLY A 300 31.63 -22.83 12.58
#